data_47193eb4fd3f23f539ed0f684e878809
#
_entry.id   47193eb4fd3f23f539ed0f684e878809
#
_cell.length_a   1.000
_cell.length_b   1.000
_cell.length_c   1.000
_cell.angle_alpha   90.00
_cell.angle_beta   90.00
_cell.angle_gamma   90.00
#
_symmetry.space_group_name_H-M   'P 1'
#
loop_
_entity.id
_entity.type
_entity.pdbx_description
1 polymer ?
#
loop_
_entity_poly.entity_id
_entity_poly.type
_entity_poly.pdbx_seq_one_letter_code
_entity_poly.pdbx_strand_id
1 'polypeptide(L)'
;MSVKRNALRVAATTVASGLLAAGALATAGSASAATYPVYGFHTLDNAHDFTFNQLLGINDEGVIAGYFGSGMAVGHPNKGYVLLPPYGQGRYVNENFPGSVQTQVTGLNNRGVTVGFWSDTNKGSGDANFAWVNVGGQFRSADFPTGDDASPVVDQLLGVNDEDLAVGFWTDANGNNHGYSFNALTGQFRSVVDPGDAGLSLSANAINDRGDVAGAYTTAAGTTDGFLLTHRGQFIDLAVPGASSTMALGVNNRDEVVGTYTVGSGGSAQNHGFTWTPQHGFRSLDEPQGQGTTIINGVNDFGQLVGFYVDATGNTDGFLATPQG
;
A
#
# COMPACT_ATOMS: atom_id res chain seq x y z
N MET A 1 20.08 -40.88 -6.06
CA MET A 1 19.90 -40.94 -4.58
C MET A 1 18.60 -40.20 -4.26
N SER A 2 17.59 -40.96 -3.85
CA SER A 2 16.23 -40.49 -3.58
C SER A 2 16.11 -40.05 -2.12
N VAL A 3 15.76 -38.80 -1.85
CA VAL A 3 15.47 -38.31 -0.49
C VAL A 3 13.96 -38.36 -0.28
N LYS A 4 13.53 -39.26 0.62
CA LYS A 4 12.14 -39.43 1.04
C LYS A 4 11.72 -38.25 1.94
N ARG A 5 10.62 -37.60 1.61
CA ARG A 5 9.92 -36.63 2.47
C ARG A 5 9.05 -37.39 3.47
N ASN A 6 9.31 -37.23 4.77
CA ASN A 6 8.46 -37.73 5.85
C ASN A 6 7.37 -36.69 6.14
N ALA A 7 6.12 -37.05 5.94
CA ALA A 7 4.96 -36.30 6.38
C ALA A 7 4.65 -36.63 7.85
N LEU A 8 4.67 -35.64 8.72
CA LEU A 8 4.24 -35.78 10.12
C LEU A 8 2.73 -35.48 10.19
N ARG A 9 1.93 -36.47 10.55
CA ARG A 9 0.52 -36.32 10.89
C ARG A 9 0.41 -35.92 12.35
N VAL A 10 -0.25 -34.78 12.66
CA VAL A 10 -0.68 -34.44 14.01
C VAL A 10 -2.17 -34.72 14.13
N ALA A 11 -2.51 -35.56 15.10
CA ALA A 11 -3.87 -35.98 15.42
C ALA A 11 -4.58 -34.89 16.25
N ALA A 12 -5.79 -34.58 15.88
CA ALA A 12 -6.69 -33.69 16.65
C ALA A 12 -7.32 -34.49 17.79
N THR A 13 -7.21 -34.01 19.02
CA THR A 13 -7.96 -34.48 20.18
C THR A 13 -9.01 -33.48 20.57
N THR A 14 -10.27 -33.84 20.36
CA THR A 14 -11.45 -33.13 20.83
C THR A 14 -11.64 -33.38 22.33
N VAL A 15 -11.73 -32.31 23.13
CA VAL A 15 -12.29 -32.37 24.49
C VAL A 15 -13.53 -31.48 24.54
N ALA A 16 -14.68 -32.10 24.66
CA ALA A 16 -15.94 -31.45 24.98
C ALA A 16 -16.06 -31.33 26.50
N SER A 17 -16.28 -30.12 27.00
CA SER A 17 -16.77 -29.91 28.39
C SER A 17 -17.84 -28.83 28.37
N GLY A 18 -19.06 -29.29 28.56
CA GLY A 18 -20.22 -28.42 28.75
C GLY A 18 -20.21 -27.81 30.15
N LEU A 19 -20.56 -26.52 30.24
CA LEU A 19 -21.08 -25.87 31.44
C LEU A 19 -22.28 -25.03 31.03
N LEU A 20 -23.46 -25.47 31.53
CA LEU A 20 -24.65 -24.65 31.59
C LEU A 20 -24.46 -23.60 32.71
N ALA A 21 -24.56 -22.31 32.36
CA ALA A 21 -24.81 -21.26 33.33
C ALA A 21 -26.04 -20.47 32.89
N ALA A 22 -27.00 -20.43 33.80
CA ALA A 22 -28.31 -19.79 33.64
C ALA A 22 -28.22 -18.26 33.64
N GLY A 23 -29.03 -17.69 32.80
CA GLY A 23 -29.52 -16.40 32.53
C GLY A 23 -29.26 -15.20 33.44
N ALA A 24 -28.86 -14.11 32.80
CA ALA A 24 -29.38 -12.77 33.07
C ALA A 24 -29.80 -12.20 31.72
N LEU A 25 -31.09 -11.96 31.50
CA LEU A 25 -31.57 -11.14 30.39
C LEU A 25 -31.14 -9.69 30.65
N ALA A 26 -29.99 -9.32 30.12
CA ALA A 26 -29.67 -7.93 29.89
C ALA A 26 -30.48 -7.51 28.66
N THR A 27 -31.36 -6.52 28.81
CA THR A 27 -32.00 -5.82 27.69
C THR A 27 -30.89 -5.24 26.84
N ALA A 28 -30.59 -5.88 25.70
CA ALA A 28 -29.72 -5.35 24.69
C ALA A 28 -30.37 -4.05 24.16
N GLY A 29 -29.85 -2.91 24.61
CA GLY A 29 -30.09 -1.66 23.89
C GLY A 29 -29.71 -1.91 22.44
N SER A 30 -30.59 -1.55 21.52
CA SER A 30 -30.34 -1.61 20.08
C SER A 30 -29.07 -0.79 19.78
N ALA A 31 -27.93 -1.48 19.62
CA ALA A 31 -26.76 -0.87 19.03
C ALA A 31 -27.22 -0.42 17.63
N SER A 32 -27.18 0.88 17.39
CA SER A 32 -27.34 1.43 16.04
C SER A 32 -26.32 0.72 15.18
N ALA A 33 -26.76 -0.03 14.18
CA ALA A 33 -25.86 -0.63 13.22
C ALA A 33 -25.02 0.51 12.62
N ALA A 34 -23.71 0.43 12.74
CA ALA A 34 -22.83 1.40 12.14
C ALA A 34 -23.12 1.41 10.64
N THR A 35 -23.62 2.54 10.12
CA THR A 35 -23.84 2.72 8.69
C THR A 35 -22.47 2.99 8.06
N TYR A 36 -21.88 1.96 7.47
CA TYR A 36 -20.65 2.11 6.69
C TYR A 36 -20.96 2.86 5.38
N PRO A 37 -20.05 3.72 4.91
CA PRO A 37 -20.24 4.39 3.63
C PRO A 37 -20.37 3.36 2.50
N VAL A 38 -21.32 3.60 1.60
CA VAL A 38 -21.39 2.93 0.30
C VAL A 38 -20.45 3.70 -0.62
N TYR A 39 -19.69 3.00 -1.45
CA TYR A 39 -18.77 3.64 -2.40
C TYR A 39 -19.31 3.59 -3.83
N GLY A 40 -19.21 4.71 -4.54
CA GLY A 40 -19.34 4.76 -5.99
C GLY A 40 -17.95 4.63 -6.61
N PHE A 41 -17.76 3.63 -7.48
CA PHE A 41 -16.49 3.38 -8.16
C PHE A 41 -16.47 4.02 -9.55
N HIS A 42 -15.31 4.53 -9.92
CA HIS A 42 -15.07 5.14 -11.23
C HIS A 42 -13.69 4.75 -11.74
N THR A 43 -13.64 4.04 -12.88
CA THR A 43 -12.40 3.63 -13.54
C THR A 43 -11.73 4.85 -14.20
N LEU A 44 -10.43 5.01 -13.99
CA LEU A 44 -9.62 6.13 -14.47
C LEU A 44 -8.32 5.61 -15.10
N ASP A 45 -8.33 5.40 -16.42
CA ASP A 45 -7.18 4.91 -17.16
C ASP A 45 -6.57 5.96 -18.06
N ASN A 46 -5.26 5.93 -18.20
CA ASN A 46 -4.52 6.78 -19.12
C ASN A 46 -4.55 6.19 -20.53
N ALA A 47 -5.00 6.99 -21.51
CA ALA A 47 -5.11 6.56 -22.91
C ALA A 47 -3.77 6.19 -23.58
N HIS A 48 -2.62 6.47 -22.96
CA HIS A 48 -1.33 6.05 -23.48
C HIS A 48 -1.07 4.55 -23.27
N ASP A 49 -1.73 3.93 -22.27
CA ASP A 49 -1.73 2.48 -22.11
C ASP A 49 -2.99 2.04 -21.34
N PHE A 50 -3.98 1.53 -22.07
CA PHE A 50 -5.21 0.97 -21.50
C PHE A 50 -5.04 -0.44 -20.94
N THR A 51 -3.84 -1.03 -21.05
CA THR A 51 -3.62 -2.39 -20.56
C THR A 51 -3.05 -2.39 -19.14
N PHE A 52 -2.48 -1.26 -18.70
CA PHE A 52 -1.87 -1.18 -17.39
C PHE A 52 -1.85 0.26 -16.85
N ASN A 53 -2.63 0.51 -15.81
CA ASN A 53 -2.69 1.79 -15.11
C ASN A 53 -2.92 1.58 -13.62
N GLN A 54 -2.15 2.24 -12.76
CA GLN A 54 -2.30 2.16 -11.31
C GLN A 54 -2.40 3.56 -10.69
N LEU A 55 -3.40 3.75 -9.82
CA LEU A 55 -3.55 4.91 -8.97
C LEU A 55 -3.00 4.57 -7.58
N LEU A 56 -2.03 5.35 -7.07
CA LEU A 56 -1.26 4.99 -5.88
C LEU A 56 -1.50 5.91 -4.68
N GLY A 57 -1.65 7.20 -4.90
CA GLY A 57 -1.91 8.18 -3.86
C GLY A 57 -2.99 9.19 -4.25
N ILE A 58 -3.65 9.77 -3.26
CA ILE A 58 -4.63 10.85 -3.44
C ILE A 58 -4.52 11.85 -2.29
N ASN A 59 -4.50 13.16 -2.60
CA ASN A 59 -4.54 14.21 -1.61
C ASN A 59 -5.97 14.75 -1.38
N ASP A 60 -6.13 15.73 -0.48
CA ASP A 60 -7.44 16.31 -0.15
C ASP A 60 -7.99 17.24 -1.24
N GLU A 61 -7.15 17.69 -2.15
CA GLU A 61 -7.59 18.43 -3.33
C GLU A 61 -8.11 17.51 -4.46
N GLY A 62 -8.05 16.20 -4.24
CA GLY A 62 -8.42 15.16 -5.20
C GLY A 62 -7.38 14.96 -6.30
N VAL A 63 -6.15 15.48 -6.15
CA VAL A 63 -5.06 15.17 -7.07
C VAL A 63 -4.59 13.75 -6.80
N ILE A 64 -4.39 12.97 -7.86
CA ILE A 64 -4.05 11.54 -7.77
C ILE A 64 -2.66 11.32 -8.35
N ALA A 65 -1.81 10.58 -7.63
CA ALA A 65 -0.52 10.08 -8.10
C ALA A 65 -0.68 8.69 -8.70
N GLY A 66 0.07 8.39 -9.75
CA GLY A 66 0.03 7.07 -10.38
C GLY A 66 1.00 6.93 -11.54
N TYR A 67 0.88 5.84 -12.25
CA TYR A 67 1.65 5.56 -13.45
C TYR A 67 0.89 4.64 -14.40
N PHE A 68 1.28 4.64 -15.66
CA PHE A 68 0.85 3.67 -16.68
C PHE A 68 2.05 2.91 -17.23
N GLY A 69 1.78 1.79 -17.92
CA GLY A 69 2.82 0.89 -18.43
C GLY A 69 3.27 -0.14 -17.41
N SER A 70 3.32 -1.41 -17.81
CA SER A 70 3.58 -2.52 -16.89
C SER A 70 5.02 -2.60 -16.39
N GLY A 71 5.97 -1.93 -17.07
CA GLY A 71 7.41 -2.08 -16.80
C GLY A 71 7.97 -3.45 -17.20
N MET A 72 7.11 -4.43 -17.44
CA MET A 72 7.49 -5.84 -17.68
C MET A 72 7.80 -6.16 -19.13
N ALA A 73 7.29 -5.36 -20.06
CA ALA A 73 7.49 -5.56 -21.49
C ALA A 73 8.27 -4.40 -22.12
N VAL A 74 9.17 -4.72 -23.05
CA VAL A 74 9.82 -3.71 -23.90
C VAL A 74 8.73 -2.93 -24.66
N GLY A 75 8.74 -1.61 -24.53
CA GLY A 75 7.72 -0.72 -25.11
C GLY A 75 6.60 -0.31 -24.16
N HIS A 76 6.52 -0.89 -22.95
CA HIS A 76 5.58 -0.50 -21.89
C HIS A 76 6.31 -0.11 -20.59
N PRO A 77 7.27 0.85 -20.63
CA PRO A 77 7.96 1.31 -19.43
C PRO A 77 6.97 2.04 -18.51
N ASN A 78 7.21 1.98 -17.20
CA ASN A 78 6.41 2.76 -16.26
C ASN A 78 6.60 4.27 -16.52
N LYS A 79 5.50 5.00 -16.66
CA LYS A 79 5.48 6.45 -16.86
C LYS A 79 4.58 7.10 -15.80
N GLY A 80 5.23 7.87 -14.93
CA GLY A 80 4.60 8.55 -13.81
C GLY A 80 3.77 9.75 -14.25
N TYR A 81 2.71 10.01 -13.50
CA TYR A 81 1.85 11.17 -13.69
C TYR A 81 1.19 11.61 -12.38
N VAL A 82 0.68 12.85 -12.38
CA VAL A 82 -0.39 13.29 -11.50
C VAL A 82 -1.65 13.53 -12.32
N LEU A 83 -2.81 13.11 -11.80
CA LEU A 83 -4.12 13.26 -12.45
C LEU A 83 -4.95 14.29 -11.67
N LEU A 84 -5.37 15.34 -12.36
CA LEU A 84 -6.08 16.48 -11.78
C LEU A 84 -7.60 16.33 -11.92
N PRO A 85 -8.41 16.72 -10.91
CA PRO A 85 -9.85 16.84 -11.10
C PRO A 85 -10.18 17.97 -12.11
N PRO A 86 -11.34 17.90 -12.80
CA PRO A 86 -12.40 16.89 -12.77
C PRO A 86 -12.10 15.71 -13.72
N TYR A 87 -11.09 14.99 -13.50
CA TYR A 87 -10.55 13.80 -14.16
C TYR A 87 -10.95 13.61 -15.65
N GLY A 88 -10.05 13.14 -16.47
CA GLY A 88 -10.24 12.93 -17.90
C GLY A 88 -8.91 12.94 -18.64
N GLN A 89 -8.87 12.54 -19.91
CA GLN A 89 -7.62 12.32 -20.64
C GLN A 89 -6.71 13.56 -20.73
N GLY A 90 -7.28 14.75 -20.78
CA GLY A 90 -6.53 16.02 -20.81
C GLY A 90 -6.05 16.49 -19.42
N ARG A 91 -6.27 15.70 -18.36
CA ARG A 91 -5.94 16.08 -16.98
C ARG A 91 -4.77 15.29 -16.40
N TYR A 92 -4.22 14.34 -17.15
CA TYR A 92 -2.98 13.65 -16.83
C TYR A 92 -1.78 14.57 -17.11
N VAL A 93 -1.00 14.84 -16.10
CA VAL A 93 0.24 15.63 -16.17
C VAL A 93 1.40 14.70 -15.95
N ASN A 94 2.26 14.54 -16.96
CA ASN A 94 3.43 13.66 -16.86
C ASN A 94 4.37 14.16 -15.76
N GLU A 95 4.82 13.23 -14.92
CA GLU A 95 5.77 13.49 -13.86
C GLU A 95 6.81 12.36 -13.82
N ASN A 96 7.89 12.57 -14.57
CA ASN A 96 8.95 11.58 -14.71
C ASN A 96 10.28 12.15 -14.22
N PHE A 97 11.04 11.37 -13.47
CA PHE A 97 12.38 11.74 -13.01
C PHE A 97 13.27 12.04 -14.24
N PRO A 98 14.01 13.17 -14.25
CA PRO A 98 14.81 13.56 -15.41
C PRO A 98 15.84 12.51 -15.80
N GLY A 99 15.78 12.07 -17.06
CA GLY A 99 16.71 11.06 -17.59
C GLY A 99 16.33 9.60 -17.29
N SER A 100 15.24 9.36 -16.56
CA SER A 100 14.77 8.00 -16.28
C SER A 100 14.23 7.30 -17.52
N VAL A 101 14.35 5.98 -17.54
CA VAL A 101 13.61 5.11 -18.47
C VAL A 101 12.23 4.83 -17.91
N GLN A 102 12.12 4.59 -16.60
CA GLN A 102 10.89 4.32 -15.89
C GLN A 102 10.76 5.24 -14.67
N THR A 103 9.53 5.67 -14.38
CA THR A 103 9.19 6.41 -13.16
C THR A 103 7.83 5.98 -12.66
N GLN A 104 7.70 5.83 -11.35
CA GLN A 104 6.43 5.70 -10.66
C GLN A 104 6.28 6.87 -9.69
N VAL A 105 5.11 7.52 -9.71
CA VAL A 105 4.71 8.52 -8.71
C VAL A 105 3.83 7.79 -7.71
N THR A 106 4.32 7.59 -6.50
CA THR A 106 3.69 6.71 -5.50
C THR A 106 2.89 7.47 -4.46
N GLY A 107 3.30 8.70 -4.16
CA GLY A 107 2.63 9.53 -3.16
C GLY A 107 2.71 11.01 -3.47
N LEU A 108 1.78 11.77 -2.90
CA LEU A 108 1.74 13.22 -2.97
C LEU A 108 1.07 13.80 -1.71
N ASN A 109 1.40 15.07 -1.39
CA ASN A 109 0.75 15.82 -0.31
C ASN A 109 -0.12 16.97 -0.83
N ASN A 110 -0.80 17.71 0.06
CA ASN A 110 -1.64 18.86 -0.31
C ASN A 110 -0.81 20.09 -0.75
N ARG A 111 0.50 20.09 -0.56
CA ARG A 111 1.40 21.18 -0.95
C ARG A 111 2.07 20.95 -2.31
N GLY A 112 1.72 19.84 -3.00
CA GLY A 112 2.22 19.51 -4.32
C GLY A 112 3.63 18.92 -4.30
N VAL A 113 4.11 18.42 -3.14
CA VAL A 113 5.31 17.56 -3.08
C VAL A 113 4.89 16.18 -3.54
N THR A 114 5.66 15.58 -4.43
CA THR A 114 5.47 14.21 -4.91
C THR A 114 6.70 13.37 -4.62
N VAL A 115 6.49 12.08 -4.45
CA VAL A 115 7.55 11.09 -4.18
C VAL A 115 7.34 9.85 -5.03
N GLY A 116 8.39 9.06 -5.16
CA GLY A 116 8.32 7.80 -5.87
C GLY A 116 9.69 7.16 -6.07
N PHE A 117 9.79 6.35 -7.10
CA PHE A 117 11.05 5.75 -7.52
C PHE A 117 11.18 5.72 -9.04
N TRP A 118 12.41 5.58 -9.52
CA TRP A 118 12.74 5.55 -10.94
C TRP A 118 13.76 4.47 -11.26
N SER A 119 13.86 4.12 -12.52
CA SER A 119 14.89 3.22 -13.05
C SER A 119 15.52 3.80 -14.34
N ASP A 120 16.78 3.51 -14.55
CA ASP A 120 17.51 3.83 -15.78
C ASP A 120 17.39 2.72 -16.84
N THR A 121 16.68 1.65 -16.53
CA THR A 121 16.48 0.49 -17.41
C THR A 121 15.03 0.06 -17.47
N ASN A 122 14.68 -0.76 -18.48
CA ASN A 122 13.43 -1.48 -18.59
C ASN A 122 13.74 -2.91 -19.01
N LYS A 123 14.16 -3.73 -18.04
CA LYS A 123 14.51 -5.15 -18.21
C LYS A 123 13.48 -6.07 -17.53
N GLY A 124 12.48 -5.49 -16.88
CA GLY A 124 11.47 -6.21 -16.10
C GLY A 124 11.86 -6.35 -14.63
N SER A 125 11.67 -7.54 -14.05
CA SER A 125 11.87 -7.78 -12.60
C SER A 125 13.30 -7.64 -12.07
N GLY A 126 14.24 -7.21 -12.89
CA GLY A 126 15.65 -7.01 -12.51
C GLY A 126 16.12 -5.56 -12.60
N ASP A 127 15.18 -4.62 -12.70
CA ASP A 127 15.52 -3.19 -12.74
C ASP A 127 15.86 -2.65 -11.35
N ALA A 128 16.90 -1.80 -11.27
CA ALA A 128 17.16 -1.04 -10.06
C ALA A 128 16.03 -0.02 -9.82
N ASN A 129 15.74 0.26 -8.57
CA ASN A 129 14.80 1.32 -8.16
C ASN A 129 15.55 2.32 -7.29
N PHE A 130 15.46 3.59 -7.63
CA PHE A 130 16.06 4.70 -6.91
C PHE A 130 14.97 5.66 -6.46
N ALA A 131 14.98 5.96 -5.16
CA ALA A 131 13.99 6.86 -4.56
C ALA A 131 14.18 8.31 -5.02
N TRP A 132 13.08 9.04 -5.17
CA TRP A 132 13.11 10.46 -5.50
C TRP A 132 12.01 11.25 -4.79
N VAL A 133 12.26 12.55 -4.66
CA VAL A 133 11.29 13.56 -4.25
C VAL A 133 11.28 14.71 -5.24
N ASN A 134 10.11 15.27 -5.53
CA ASN A 134 9.93 16.50 -6.29
C ASN A 134 9.28 17.57 -5.40
N VAL A 135 9.97 18.69 -5.24
CA VAL A 135 9.46 19.87 -4.52
C VAL A 135 9.46 21.05 -5.47
N GLY A 136 8.28 21.52 -5.84
CA GLY A 136 8.12 22.68 -6.73
C GLY A 136 8.77 22.51 -8.12
N GLY A 137 8.75 21.30 -8.68
CA GLY A 137 9.35 20.97 -9.98
C GLY A 137 10.85 20.62 -9.91
N GLN A 138 11.43 20.57 -8.70
CA GLN A 138 12.82 20.22 -8.48
C GLN A 138 12.93 18.76 -8.03
N PHE A 139 13.28 17.87 -8.95
CA PHE A 139 13.54 16.46 -8.65
C PHE A 139 14.89 16.27 -7.97
N ARG A 140 14.92 15.46 -6.92
CA ARG A 140 16.12 15.09 -6.18
C ARG A 140 16.09 13.60 -5.85
N SER A 141 17.25 12.93 -5.91
CA SER A 141 17.42 11.59 -5.36
C SER A 141 17.25 11.63 -3.83
N ALA A 142 16.66 10.58 -3.28
CA ALA A 142 16.36 10.43 -1.86
C ALA A 142 16.67 9.00 -1.40
N ASP A 143 17.67 8.37 -2.00
CA ASP A 143 18.10 7.02 -1.65
C ASP A 143 18.68 7.00 -0.23
N PHE A 144 18.31 5.99 0.56
CA PHE A 144 18.81 5.82 1.93
C PHE A 144 20.32 5.55 1.92
N PRO A 145 21.13 6.28 2.68
CA PRO A 145 22.59 6.16 2.64
C PRO A 145 23.04 4.88 3.39
N THR A 146 23.08 3.78 2.68
CA THR A 146 23.57 2.49 3.19
C THR A 146 24.70 1.96 2.32
N GLY A 147 25.48 0.98 2.80
CA GLY A 147 26.46 0.25 2.02
C GLY A 147 26.12 -1.24 1.88
N ASP A 148 24.88 -1.63 2.25
CA ASP A 148 24.40 -3.01 2.25
C ASP A 148 23.18 -3.19 1.33
N ASP A 149 23.18 -2.49 0.19
CA ASP A 149 22.09 -2.54 -0.78
C ASP A 149 21.96 -3.89 -1.46
N ALA A 150 20.73 -4.26 -1.81
CA ALA A 150 20.43 -5.33 -2.74
C ALA A 150 21.10 -5.08 -4.11
N SER A 151 21.28 -6.13 -4.89
CA SER A 151 21.74 -6.03 -6.27
C SER A 151 20.77 -6.77 -7.20
N PRO A 152 19.99 -6.02 -8.02
CA PRO A 152 19.97 -4.55 -8.19
C PRO A 152 19.49 -3.79 -6.96
N VAL A 153 19.85 -2.53 -6.84
CA VAL A 153 19.40 -1.62 -5.78
C VAL A 153 17.89 -1.51 -5.80
N VAL A 154 17.26 -1.59 -4.61
CA VAL A 154 15.84 -1.33 -4.41
C VAL A 154 15.68 -0.33 -3.28
N ASP A 155 15.38 0.91 -3.65
CA ASP A 155 15.06 2.00 -2.74
C ASP A 155 13.85 2.75 -3.28
N GLN A 156 12.80 2.89 -2.46
CA GLN A 156 11.51 3.43 -2.88
C GLN A 156 10.95 4.36 -1.80
N LEU A 157 10.55 5.58 -2.17
CA LEU A 157 9.63 6.39 -1.39
C LEU A 157 8.20 6.10 -1.83
N LEU A 158 7.28 5.94 -0.87
CA LEU A 158 5.90 5.49 -1.14
C LEU A 158 4.82 6.48 -0.71
N GLY A 159 5.03 7.23 0.36
CA GLY A 159 4.08 8.23 0.86
C GLY A 159 4.77 9.50 1.33
N VAL A 160 4.04 10.62 1.37
CA VAL A 160 4.53 11.91 1.89
C VAL A 160 3.37 12.68 2.52
N ASN A 161 3.61 13.29 3.68
CA ASN A 161 2.63 14.11 4.40
C ASN A 161 2.84 15.62 4.16
N ASP A 162 1.95 16.46 4.72
CA ASP A 162 2.02 17.92 4.56
C ASP A 162 3.18 18.58 5.33
N GLU A 163 3.87 17.86 6.21
CA GLU A 163 5.11 18.30 6.83
C GLU A 163 6.36 17.98 5.99
N ASP A 164 6.16 17.57 4.72
CA ASP A 164 7.20 17.14 3.77
C ASP A 164 8.06 15.97 4.31
N LEU A 165 7.47 15.17 5.20
CA LEU A 165 8.07 13.93 5.67
C LEU A 165 7.57 12.79 4.78
N ALA A 166 8.49 12.20 4.02
CA ALA A 166 8.23 11.04 3.18
C ALA A 166 8.60 9.75 3.91
N VAL A 167 7.97 8.64 3.52
CA VAL A 167 8.29 7.29 4.01
C VAL A 167 8.44 6.31 2.86
N GLY A 168 9.22 5.27 3.12
CA GLY A 168 9.49 4.22 2.15
C GLY A 168 10.33 3.09 2.74
N PHE A 169 11.05 2.39 1.89
CA PHE A 169 11.96 1.34 2.30
C PHE A 169 13.14 1.21 1.34
N TRP A 170 14.23 0.67 1.83
CA TRP A 170 15.32 0.14 1.03
C TRP A 170 15.49 -1.36 1.32
N THR A 171 16.07 -2.12 0.38
CA THR A 171 16.25 -3.57 0.52
C THR A 171 17.74 -3.89 0.67
N ASP A 172 18.08 -4.70 1.68
CA ASP A 172 19.46 -5.13 1.94
C ASP A 172 19.91 -6.25 1.01
N ALA A 173 21.20 -6.61 1.07
CA ALA A 173 21.79 -7.67 0.25
C ALA A 173 21.19 -9.08 0.51
N ASN A 174 20.45 -9.26 1.60
CA ASN A 174 19.76 -10.51 1.94
C ASN A 174 18.31 -10.51 1.44
N GLY A 175 17.82 -9.40 0.89
CA GLY A 175 16.44 -9.23 0.41
C GLY A 175 15.46 -8.80 1.50
N ASN A 176 15.93 -8.29 2.65
CA ASN A 176 15.05 -7.74 3.68
C ASN A 176 14.80 -6.25 3.44
N ASN A 177 13.57 -5.82 3.61
CA ASN A 177 13.19 -4.42 3.54
C ASN A 177 13.44 -3.73 4.88
N HIS A 178 13.95 -2.51 4.81
CA HIS A 178 14.20 -1.63 5.94
C HIS A 178 13.43 -0.33 5.75
N GLY A 179 12.38 -0.12 6.57
CA GLY A 179 11.57 1.08 6.52
C GLY A 179 12.36 2.32 6.93
N TYR A 180 12.12 3.43 6.24
CA TYR A 180 12.69 4.72 6.62
C TYR A 180 11.74 5.88 6.38
N SER A 181 12.02 7.01 7.02
CA SER A 181 11.47 8.31 6.70
C SER A 181 12.56 9.25 6.20
N PHE A 182 12.18 10.14 5.28
CA PHE A 182 13.02 11.15 4.67
C PHE A 182 12.34 12.52 4.75
N ASN A 183 13.03 13.49 5.36
CA ASN A 183 12.52 14.86 5.38
C ASN A 183 12.95 15.59 4.10
N ALA A 184 12.00 15.93 3.23
CA ALA A 184 12.25 16.53 1.94
C ALA A 184 12.87 17.93 2.01
N LEU A 185 12.73 18.65 3.14
CA LEU A 185 13.32 19.98 3.31
C LEU A 185 14.75 19.91 3.82
N THR A 186 15.02 19.02 4.79
CA THR A 186 16.32 18.97 5.47
C THR A 186 17.27 17.90 4.92
N GLY A 187 16.75 16.94 4.15
CA GLY A 187 17.50 15.79 3.62
C GLY A 187 17.83 14.73 4.70
N GLN A 188 17.17 14.78 5.86
CA GLN A 188 17.44 13.85 6.96
C GLN A 188 16.67 12.55 6.80
N PHE A 189 17.37 11.44 7.05
CA PHE A 189 16.81 10.09 7.11
C PHE A 189 16.65 9.62 8.54
N ARG A 190 15.62 8.78 8.79
CA ARG A 190 15.43 8.06 10.06
C ARG A 190 14.85 6.69 9.77
N SER A 191 15.30 5.65 10.45
CA SER A 191 14.72 4.32 10.35
C SER A 191 13.30 4.29 10.93
N VAL A 192 12.40 3.57 10.26
CA VAL A 192 11.07 3.18 10.75
C VAL A 192 11.14 1.70 11.08
N VAL A 193 10.95 1.35 12.34
CA VAL A 193 11.11 -0.03 12.83
C VAL A 193 9.98 -0.38 13.77
N ASP A 194 9.68 -1.67 13.89
CA ASP A 194 8.85 -2.17 14.99
C ASP A 194 9.61 -1.96 16.32
N PRO A 195 9.05 -1.24 17.30
CA PRO A 195 9.66 -1.06 18.60
C PRO A 195 9.89 -2.38 19.37
N GLY A 196 9.12 -3.42 19.08
CA GLY A 196 9.21 -4.74 19.70
C GLY A 196 10.24 -5.65 19.05
N ASP A 197 10.52 -5.48 17.76
CA ASP A 197 11.46 -6.30 16.98
C ASP A 197 12.04 -5.52 15.80
N ALA A 198 13.13 -4.79 16.04
CA ALA A 198 13.79 -3.98 15.02
C ALA A 198 14.50 -4.81 13.91
N GLY A 199 14.53 -6.13 14.01
CA GLY A 199 15.17 -7.03 13.04
C GLY A 199 14.23 -7.56 11.95
N LEU A 200 12.93 -7.26 12.01
CA LEU A 200 11.97 -7.71 11.01
C LEU A 200 12.11 -6.92 9.69
N SER A 201 11.88 -7.63 8.58
CA SER A 201 11.72 -6.98 7.27
C SER A 201 10.44 -6.15 7.28
N LEU A 202 10.56 -4.83 7.03
CA LEU A 202 9.47 -3.86 7.16
C LEU A 202 9.51 -2.84 6.03
N SER A 203 8.35 -2.53 5.45
CA SER A 203 8.17 -1.42 4.52
C SER A 203 7.19 -0.38 5.10
N ALA A 204 7.59 0.90 5.09
CA ALA A 204 6.72 2.02 5.45
C ALA A 204 6.05 2.54 4.17
N ASN A 205 4.72 2.32 4.04
CA ASN A 205 4.02 2.54 2.78
C ASN A 205 3.29 3.89 2.71
N ALA A 206 2.79 4.38 3.83
CA ALA A 206 2.06 5.65 3.90
C ALA A 206 2.30 6.36 5.22
N ILE A 207 2.10 7.67 5.24
CA ILE A 207 2.21 8.53 6.42
C ILE A 207 1.14 9.61 6.38
N ASN A 208 0.50 9.89 7.53
CA ASN A 208 -0.42 11.01 7.68
C ASN A 208 0.28 12.25 8.28
N ASP A 209 -0.45 13.38 8.40
CA ASP A 209 0.14 14.64 8.91
C ASP A 209 0.45 14.61 10.39
N ARG A 210 -0.07 13.66 11.14
CA ARG A 210 0.33 13.46 12.54
C ARG A 210 1.64 12.68 12.67
N GLY A 211 2.12 12.09 11.58
CA GLY A 211 3.29 11.22 11.57
C GLY A 211 2.99 9.76 11.92
N ASP A 212 1.71 9.33 11.83
CA ASP A 212 1.37 7.91 11.93
C ASP A 212 1.73 7.23 10.61
N VAL A 213 2.41 6.09 10.67
CA VAL A 213 2.94 5.35 9.51
C VAL A 213 2.20 4.03 9.36
N ALA A 214 1.63 3.80 8.18
CA ALA A 214 1.07 2.50 7.80
C ALA A 214 2.06 1.74 6.90
N GLY A 215 2.07 0.42 7.00
CA GLY A 215 2.98 -0.39 6.21
C GLY A 215 2.75 -1.89 6.34
N ALA A 216 3.75 -2.67 5.97
CA ALA A 216 3.74 -4.11 6.09
C ALA A 216 5.07 -4.62 6.65
N TYR A 217 5.04 -5.75 7.34
CA TYR A 217 6.23 -6.38 7.90
C TYR A 217 6.14 -7.90 7.81
N THR A 218 7.29 -8.56 7.83
CA THR A 218 7.35 -10.02 7.86
C THR A 218 7.35 -10.49 9.31
N THR A 219 6.35 -11.27 9.69
CA THR A 219 6.25 -11.85 11.04
C THR A 219 7.30 -12.91 11.29
N ALA A 220 7.52 -13.27 12.55
CA ALA A 220 8.39 -14.40 12.94
C ALA A 220 7.95 -15.76 12.32
N ALA A 221 6.69 -15.88 11.92
CA ALA A 221 6.16 -17.05 11.22
C ALA A 221 6.43 -17.02 9.71
N GLY A 222 7.00 -15.93 9.17
CA GLY A 222 7.27 -15.74 7.75
C GLY A 222 6.04 -15.36 6.93
N THR A 223 4.97 -14.89 7.59
CA THR A 223 3.80 -14.27 6.93
C THR A 223 4.01 -12.76 6.83
N THR A 224 3.24 -12.10 5.94
CA THR A 224 3.23 -10.64 5.85
C THR A 224 1.97 -10.11 6.52
N ASP A 225 2.15 -9.26 7.53
CA ASP A 225 1.05 -8.56 8.19
C ASP A 225 1.21 -7.05 8.02
N GLY A 226 0.08 -6.34 8.01
CA GLY A 226 0.04 -4.88 8.01
C GLY A 226 0.35 -4.32 9.40
N PHE A 227 0.72 -3.05 9.46
CA PHE A 227 0.86 -2.33 10.72
C PHE A 227 0.41 -0.88 10.62
N LEU A 228 0.10 -0.30 11.78
CA LEU A 228 0.02 1.15 12.00
C LEU A 228 0.96 1.50 13.17
N LEU A 229 2.03 2.23 12.87
CA LEU A 229 2.92 2.81 13.88
C LEU A 229 2.49 4.24 14.15
N THR A 230 1.91 4.50 15.31
CA THR A 230 1.46 5.85 15.66
C THR A 230 2.64 6.77 15.96
N HIS A 231 2.46 8.08 15.78
CA HIS A 231 3.45 9.11 16.15
C HIS A 231 3.85 9.07 17.63
N ARG A 232 3.08 8.37 18.47
CA ARG A 232 3.38 8.12 19.89
C ARG A 232 4.20 6.86 20.13
N GLY A 233 4.60 6.15 19.05
CA GLY A 233 5.39 4.93 19.11
C GLY A 233 4.60 3.67 19.44
N GLN A 234 3.27 3.69 19.39
CA GLN A 234 2.46 2.48 19.51
C GLN A 234 2.45 1.75 18.16
N PHE A 235 2.88 0.51 18.15
CA PHE A 235 2.76 -0.41 17.01
C PHE A 235 1.46 -1.21 17.13
N ILE A 236 0.61 -1.13 16.11
CA ILE A 236 -0.68 -1.82 16.03
C ILE A 236 -0.58 -2.81 14.88
N ASP A 237 -0.69 -4.08 15.19
CA ASP A 237 -0.72 -5.15 14.20
C ASP A 237 -2.07 -5.16 13.47
N LEU A 238 -2.01 -5.19 12.14
CA LEU A 238 -3.16 -5.16 11.24
C LEU A 238 -3.19 -6.44 10.40
N ALA A 239 -3.58 -7.54 11.01
CA ALA A 239 -3.77 -8.83 10.35
C ALA A 239 -5.26 -9.09 10.11
N VAL A 240 -5.70 -9.20 8.84
CA VAL A 240 -7.07 -9.56 8.51
C VAL A 240 -7.31 -11.03 8.89
N PRO A 241 -8.33 -11.34 9.74
CA PRO A 241 -8.56 -12.71 10.19
C PRO A 241 -8.78 -13.69 9.02
N GLY A 242 -7.95 -14.74 8.95
CA GLY A 242 -8.03 -15.77 7.92
C GLY A 242 -7.32 -15.43 6.60
N ALA A 243 -6.72 -14.26 6.47
CA ALA A 243 -5.87 -13.92 5.35
C ALA A 243 -4.52 -14.66 5.43
N SER A 244 -3.92 -14.93 4.27
CA SER A 244 -2.53 -15.42 4.18
C SER A 244 -1.51 -14.28 4.17
N SER A 245 -1.95 -13.05 3.89
CA SER A 245 -1.14 -11.85 3.91
C SER A 245 -2.05 -10.63 4.08
N THR A 246 -1.59 -9.59 4.77
CA THR A 246 -2.24 -8.28 4.88
C THR A 246 -1.19 -7.19 4.67
N MET A 247 -1.51 -6.15 3.89
CA MET A 247 -0.63 -5.00 3.67
C MET A 247 -1.45 -3.70 3.84
N ALA A 248 -1.04 -2.85 4.77
CA ALA A 248 -1.56 -1.49 4.90
C ALA A 248 -0.80 -0.58 3.92
N LEU A 249 -1.53 0.11 3.04
CA LEU A 249 -0.96 0.86 1.91
C LEU A 249 -1.26 2.36 1.97
N GLY A 250 -2.31 2.77 2.69
CA GLY A 250 -2.70 4.16 2.87
C GLY A 250 -3.17 4.44 4.29
N VAL A 251 -2.99 5.68 4.76
CA VAL A 251 -3.52 6.16 6.05
C VAL A 251 -3.85 7.66 5.94
N ASN A 252 -5.02 8.06 6.45
CA ASN A 252 -5.44 9.45 6.50
C ASN A 252 -5.38 10.04 7.93
N ASN A 253 -5.72 11.33 8.09
CA ASN A 253 -5.73 12.02 9.37
C ASN A 253 -6.91 11.65 10.29
N ARG A 254 -7.82 10.77 9.83
CA ARG A 254 -8.96 10.25 10.62
C ARG A 254 -8.71 8.85 11.17
N ASP A 255 -7.47 8.36 11.16
CA ASP A 255 -7.09 7.00 11.54
C ASP A 255 -7.70 5.91 10.63
N GLU A 256 -8.14 6.26 9.43
CA GLU A 256 -8.57 5.27 8.46
C GLU A 256 -7.34 4.73 7.72
N VAL A 257 -7.15 3.42 7.82
CA VAL A 257 -6.10 2.68 7.12
C VAL A 257 -6.75 1.88 5.99
N VAL A 258 -6.13 1.90 4.81
CA VAL A 258 -6.57 1.12 3.65
C VAL A 258 -5.45 0.23 3.16
N GLY A 259 -5.81 -0.81 2.42
CA GLY A 259 -4.81 -1.70 1.88
C GLY A 259 -5.41 -2.90 1.17
N THR A 260 -4.65 -3.98 1.17
CA THR A 260 -5.05 -5.26 0.57
C THR A 260 -4.77 -6.42 1.51
N TYR A 261 -5.55 -7.48 1.38
CA TYR A 261 -5.28 -8.75 2.01
C TYR A 261 -5.48 -9.89 1.00
N THR A 262 -4.75 -10.98 1.19
CA THR A 262 -4.78 -12.13 0.30
C THR A 262 -5.47 -13.30 0.99
N VAL A 263 -6.39 -13.97 0.28
CA VAL A 263 -7.02 -15.23 0.69
C VAL A 263 -6.55 -16.34 -0.23
N GLY A 264 -6.26 -17.49 0.33
CA GLY A 264 -5.73 -18.63 -0.44
C GLY A 264 -4.22 -18.55 -0.68
N SER A 265 -3.71 -19.37 -1.59
CA SER A 265 -2.29 -19.45 -1.91
C SER A 265 -2.04 -19.93 -3.34
N GLY A 266 -0.86 -19.63 -3.90
CA GLY A 266 -0.48 -20.03 -5.25
C GLY A 266 -1.47 -19.52 -6.29
N GLY A 267 -1.83 -20.35 -7.27
CA GLY A 267 -2.73 -19.97 -8.38
C GLY A 267 -4.19 -19.74 -7.98
N SER A 268 -4.58 -19.98 -6.72
CA SER A 268 -5.91 -19.68 -6.18
C SER A 268 -5.92 -18.47 -5.23
N ALA A 269 -4.81 -17.75 -5.12
CA ALA A 269 -4.73 -16.55 -4.30
C ALA A 269 -5.64 -15.46 -4.87
N GLN A 270 -6.41 -14.81 -4.00
CA GLN A 270 -7.28 -13.68 -4.33
C GLN A 270 -6.93 -12.49 -3.45
N ASN A 271 -6.82 -11.31 -4.06
CA ASN A 271 -6.53 -10.07 -3.36
C ASN A 271 -7.83 -9.26 -3.21
N HIS A 272 -8.08 -8.85 -1.98
CA HIS A 272 -9.24 -8.04 -1.63
C HIS A 272 -8.78 -6.73 -1.00
N GLY A 273 -9.45 -5.63 -1.35
CA GLY A 273 -9.25 -4.36 -0.68
C GLY A 273 -9.86 -4.36 0.73
N PHE A 274 -9.31 -3.55 1.62
CA PHE A 274 -9.91 -3.29 2.92
C PHE A 274 -9.84 -1.82 3.32
N THR A 275 -10.76 -1.43 4.20
CA THR A 275 -10.66 -0.26 5.07
C THR A 275 -10.64 -0.74 6.53
N TRP A 276 -9.90 -0.03 7.38
CA TRP A 276 -9.81 -0.29 8.82
C TRP A 276 -9.80 1.02 9.59
N THR A 277 -10.49 1.02 10.72
CA THR A 277 -10.41 2.08 11.73
C THR A 277 -10.35 1.48 13.13
N PRO A 278 -9.77 2.17 14.13
CA PRO A 278 -9.75 1.68 15.51
C PRO A 278 -11.15 1.38 16.08
N GLN A 279 -12.17 2.10 15.61
CA GLN A 279 -13.54 1.99 16.12
C GLN A 279 -14.33 0.82 15.50
N HIS A 280 -14.03 0.48 14.24
CA HIS A 280 -14.87 -0.45 13.47
C HIS A 280 -14.13 -1.72 13.02
N GLY A 281 -12.78 -1.77 13.16
CA GLY A 281 -11.98 -2.88 12.65
C GLY A 281 -11.98 -2.95 11.13
N PHE A 282 -11.70 -4.12 10.60
CA PHE A 282 -11.60 -4.37 9.15
C PHE A 282 -12.96 -4.45 8.47
N ARG A 283 -13.04 -3.87 7.29
CA ARG A 283 -14.11 -4.03 6.32
C ARG A 283 -13.52 -4.34 4.95
N SER A 284 -13.93 -5.45 4.34
CA SER A 284 -13.58 -5.76 2.95
C SER A 284 -14.30 -4.83 1.98
N LEU A 285 -13.61 -4.39 0.96
CA LEU A 285 -14.14 -3.49 -0.07
C LEU A 285 -13.45 -3.79 -1.39
N ASP A 286 -14.19 -4.39 -2.33
CA ASP A 286 -13.70 -4.67 -3.67
C ASP A 286 -14.34 -3.75 -4.70
N GLU A 287 -13.56 -3.39 -5.73
CA GLU A 287 -14.10 -2.84 -6.97
C GLU A 287 -15.01 -3.91 -7.62
N PRO A 288 -16.24 -3.57 -8.05
CA PRO A 288 -17.21 -4.57 -8.51
C PRO A 288 -16.76 -5.44 -9.69
N GLN A 289 -15.89 -4.94 -10.57
CA GLN A 289 -15.33 -5.70 -11.70
C GLN A 289 -14.01 -6.40 -11.33
N GLY A 290 -13.41 -6.04 -10.19
CA GLY A 290 -12.12 -6.52 -9.69
C GLY A 290 -12.22 -7.44 -8.47
N GLN A 291 -13.28 -8.21 -8.32
CA GLN A 291 -13.43 -9.15 -7.21
C GLN A 291 -12.31 -10.19 -7.23
N GLY A 292 -11.53 -10.25 -6.13
CA GLY A 292 -10.36 -11.12 -6.02
C GLY A 292 -9.07 -10.57 -6.64
N THR A 293 -9.09 -9.31 -7.12
CA THR A 293 -7.92 -8.62 -7.70
C THR A 293 -7.78 -7.17 -7.23
N THR A 294 -8.64 -6.70 -6.32
CA THR A 294 -8.68 -5.31 -5.86
C THR A 294 -7.55 -5.00 -4.89
N ILE A 295 -6.86 -3.89 -5.14
CA ILE A 295 -5.86 -3.29 -4.24
C ILE A 295 -6.22 -1.83 -4.01
N ILE A 296 -6.38 -1.41 -2.75
CA ILE A 296 -6.61 -0.01 -2.36
C ILE A 296 -5.30 0.57 -1.87
N ASN A 297 -4.75 1.56 -2.59
CA ASN A 297 -3.43 2.11 -2.30
C ASN A 297 -3.46 3.39 -1.46
N GLY A 298 -4.45 4.24 -1.66
CA GLY A 298 -4.49 5.55 -1.03
C GLY A 298 -5.87 5.95 -0.53
N VAL A 299 -5.88 6.80 0.49
CA VAL A 299 -7.09 7.40 1.10
C VAL A 299 -6.81 8.83 1.51
N ASN A 300 -7.71 9.77 1.18
CA ASN A 300 -7.63 11.15 1.66
C ASN A 300 -8.56 11.38 2.87
N ASP A 301 -8.55 12.60 3.44
CA ASP A 301 -9.36 12.94 4.61
C ASP A 301 -10.86 13.03 4.32
N PHE A 302 -11.28 13.01 3.07
CA PHE A 302 -12.68 12.91 2.67
C PHE A 302 -13.16 11.46 2.53
N GLY A 303 -12.28 10.46 2.76
CA GLY A 303 -12.57 9.05 2.60
C GLY A 303 -12.65 8.63 1.13
N GLN A 304 -12.13 9.42 0.19
CA GLN A 304 -11.97 8.99 -1.19
C GLN A 304 -10.79 8.03 -1.27
N LEU A 305 -10.99 6.93 -1.99
CA LEU A 305 -10.02 5.85 -2.12
C LEU A 305 -9.52 5.75 -3.55
N VAL A 306 -8.25 5.47 -3.72
CA VAL A 306 -7.66 5.14 -5.02
C VAL A 306 -6.95 3.81 -4.97
N GLY A 307 -6.90 3.13 -6.11
CA GLY A 307 -6.27 1.83 -6.22
C GLY A 307 -6.32 1.31 -7.64
N PHE A 308 -6.21 0.01 -7.77
CA PHE A 308 -6.34 -0.68 -9.05
C PHE A 308 -6.94 -2.08 -8.88
N TYR A 309 -7.38 -2.65 -9.97
CA TYR A 309 -7.86 -4.02 -10.06
C TYR A 309 -7.45 -4.63 -11.39
N VAL A 310 -7.57 -5.95 -11.52
CA VAL A 310 -7.41 -6.62 -12.81
C VAL A 310 -8.79 -6.99 -13.33
N ASP A 311 -9.11 -6.52 -14.54
CA ASP A 311 -10.39 -6.76 -15.19
C ASP A 311 -10.51 -8.20 -15.77
N ALA A 312 -11.68 -8.55 -16.29
CA ALA A 312 -11.94 -9.86 -16.88
C ALA A 312 -11.11 -10.14 -18.15
N THR A 313 -10.48 -9.13 -18.75
CA THR A 313 -9.61 -9.27 -19.93
C THR A 313 -8.14 -9.35 -19.58
N GLY A 314 -7.79 -9.17 -18.29
CA GLY A 314 -6.43 -9.20 -17.76
C GLY A 314 -5.71 -7.85 -17.77
N ASN A 315 -6.42 -6.75 -18.04
CA ASN A 315 -5.87 -5.41 -17.91
C ASN A 315 -5.84 -4.97 -16.45
N THR A 316 -4.87 -4.15 -16.09
CA THR A 316 -4.80 -3.48 -14.78
C THR A 316 -5.38 -2.09 -14.91
N ASP A 317 -6.52 -1.85 -14.28
CA ASP A 317 -7.27 -0.61 -14.38
C ASP A 317 -7.23 0.17 -13.05
N GLY A 318 -6.97 1.47 -13.13
CA GLY A 318 -7.01 2.37 -11.98
C GLY A 318 -8.45 2.72 -11.60
N PHE A 319 -8.74 2.88 -10.30
CA PHE A 319 -10.05 3.34 -9.85
C PHE A 319 -9.99 4.43 -8.78
N LEU A 320 -11.00 5.28 -8.79
CA LEU A 320 -11.38 6.19 -7.70
C LEU A 320 -12.69 5.70 -7.11
N ALA A 321 -12.74 5.50 -5.79
CA ALA A 321 -13.97 5.21 -5.06
C ALA A 321 -14.32 6.39 -4.15
N THR A 322 -15.56 6.89 -4.27
CA THR A 322 -16.05 8.05 -3.50
C THR A 322 -17.18 7.61 -2.58
N PRO A 323 -17.14 7.99 -1.26
CA PRO A 323 -18.23 7.72 -0.35
C PRO A 323 -19.52 8.37 -0.85
N GLN A 324 -20.61 7.61 -0.87
CA GLN A 324 -21.95 8.09 -1.18
C GLN A 324 -22.68 8.38 0.13
N GLY A 325 -23.08 9.63 0.32
CA GLY A 325 -23.78 10.10 1.51
C GLY A 325 -25.24 9.61 1.61
#